data_8d169c85a2aa73068a80da8823df2281
#
_entry.id   8d169c85a2aa73068a80da8823df2281
#
_cell.length_a   1.000
_cell.length_b   1.000
_cell.length_c   1.000
_cell.angle_alpha   90.00
_cell.angle_beta   90.00
_cell.angle_gamma   90.00
#
_symmetry.space_group_name_H-M   'P 1'
#
loop_
_entity.id
_entity.type
_entity.pdbx_description
1 polymer ?
#
loop_
_entity_poly.entity_id
_entity_poly.type
_entity_poly.pdbx_seq_one_letter_code
_entity_poly.pdbx_strand_id
1 'polypeptide(L)'
;MAYNYVELGSLITPSKTVRCGDGDYPVLSMTMHNGLVFQDEKFKKVIASKDTSDYKVVYRNQLVISFPIDEGVLAAQRIADAGIVSPAYGIWDIDQSKILPEFLEYALRCDRAIQYYKAKLRGSTARRRTLPTPTLLAFKVPLPCLEEQEKVIDRIHRAQSVKEKRNEQINKLDDLIRARFVEMFGDPVANEKRWGTRPLLSMGTCKNGMNFHYDDYGVEINCLGVGDFKDYSIISNTAMLPTVSLNEMPSPEYLLQDDDIVFVRSNGNKKMVGRSVAVYPGTVPTTFSGFCIRYRRYTDAVITPYLLRVLKADSMRQQMYGRGANIQNLNQQTLSSLDIPVPPKTMQEQFADFVTQVDKSKQAHKYFSKLVA
;
A
#
# COMPACT_ATOMS: atom_id res chain seq x y z
N MET A 1 -32.45 9.16 -9.16
CA MET A 1 -33.07 8.59 -10.37
C MET A 1 -32.88 7.09 -10.34
N ALA A 2 -33.91 6.29 -10.60
CA ALA A 2 -33.79 4.86 -10.74
C ALA A 2 -33.26 4.54 -12.15
N TYR A 3 -32.05 4.02 -12.27
CA TYR A 3 -31.55 3.56 -13.56
C TYR A 3 -32.25 2.28 -13.99
N ASN A 4 -32.47 2.14 -15.31
CA ASN A 4 -32.86 0.86 -15.88
C ASN A 4 -31.67 -0.11 -15.78
N TYR A 5 -31.91 -1.35 -15.40
CA TYR A 5 -30.90 -2.41 -15.28
C TYR A 5 -31.13 -3.48 -16.34
N VAL A 6 -30.10 -3.77 -17.11
CA VAL A 6 -30.16 -4.81 -18.15
C VAL A 6 -29.15 -5.92 -17.85
N GLU A 7 -29.36 -7.10 -18.41
CA GLU A 7 -28.36 -8.18 -18.31
C GLU A 7 -27.12 -7.86 -19.09
N LEU A 8 -25.94 -8.17 -18.53
CA LEU A 8 -24.65 -7.99 -19.19
C LEU A 8 -24.62 -8.67 -20.56
N GLY A 9 -25.27 -9.84 -20.69
CA GLY A 9 -25.36 -10.58 -21.95
C GLY A 9 -26.10 -9.85 -23.07
N SER A 10 -26.84 -8.75 -22.76
CA SER A 10 -27.44 -7.90 -23.80
C SER A 10 -26.51 -6.77 -24.28
N LEU A 11 -25.34 -6.63 -23.64
CA LEU A 11 -24.36 -5.56 -23.86
C LEU A 11 -23.05 -6.07 -24.41
N ILE A 12 -22.71 -7.35 -24.20
CA ILE A 12 -21.45 -7.96 -24.68
C ILE A 12 -21.72 -9.30 -25.35
N THR A 13 -20.87 -9.63 -26.31
CA THR A 13 -20.84 -10.94 -26.99
C THR A 13 -19.42 -11.50 -26.99
N PRO A 14 -19.22 -12.84 -26.92
CA PRO A 14 -17.88 -13.42 -27.05
C PRO A 14 -17.23 -13.00 -28.36
N SER A 15 -16.00 -12.43 -28.26
CA SER A 15 -15.25 -12.05 -29.45
C SER A 15 -14.67 -13.28 -30.14
N LYS A 16 -14.56 -13.21 -31.47
CA LYS A 16 -13.83 -14.21 -32.25
C LYS A 16 -12.37 -14.22 -31.83
N THR A 17 -11.88 -15.35 -31.36
CA THR A 17 -10.48 -15.49 -30.96
C THR A 17 -9.55 -15.36 -32.17
N VAL A 18 -8.67 -14.36 -32.14
CA VAL A 18 -7.55 -14.18 -33.06
C VAL A 18 -6.27 -14.44 -32.29
N ARG A 19 -5.41 -15.34 -32.77
CA ARG A 19 -4.10 -15.59 -32.16
C ARG A 19 -3.04 -14.67 -32.76
N CYS A 20 -2.03 -14.35 -31.95
CA CYS A 20 -0.92 -13.50 -32.36
C CYS A 20 -0.16 -14.09 -33.57
N GLY A 21 0.12 -15.41 -33.55
CA GLY A 21 0.98 -16.01 -34.57
C GLY A 21 2.33 -15.30 -34.65
N ASP A 22 2.71 -14.92 -35.86
CA ASP A 22 3.92 -14.14 -36.15
C ASP A 22 3.70 -12.61 -36.10
N GLY A 23 2.53 -12.16 -35.62
CA GLY A 23 2.19 -10.74 -35.56
C GLY A 23 3.00 -10.01 -34.47
N ASP A 24 3.36 -8.76 -34.77
CA ASP A 24 4.07 -7.87 -33.83
C ASP A 24 3.06 -6.97 -33.11
N TYR A 25 2.70 -7.33 -31.92
CA TYR A 25 1.76 -6.61 -31.06
C TYR A 25 2.34 -6.34 -29.68
N PRO A 26 2.06 -5.19 -29.05
CA PRO A 26 2.47 -4.94 -27.67
C PRO A 26 1.79 -5.92 -26.71
N VAL A 27 2.57 -6.43 -25.77
CA VAL A 27 2.05 -7.32 -24.72
C VAL A 27 1.35 -6.49 -23.65
N LEU A 28 0.06 -6.78 -23.44
CA LEU A 28 -0.76 -6.13 -22.43
C LEU A 28 -0.91 -7.05 -21.21
N SER A 29 -0.58 -6.52 -20.06
CA SER A 29 -0.73 -7.22 -18.77
C SER A 29 -1.93 -6.69 -18.02
N MET A 30 -2.78 -7.60 -17.54
CA MET A 30 -3.89 -7.24 -16.66
C MET A 30 -3.40 -7.02 -15.24
N THR A 31 -3.84 -5.92 -14.62
CA THR A 31 -3.52 -5.57 -13.24
C THR A 31 -4.79 -5.32 -12.43
N MET A 32 -4.74 -5.57 -11.13
CA MET A 32 -5.88 -5.40 -10.23
C MET A 32 -6.38 -3.95 -10.17
N HIS A 33 -5.46 -2.97 -10.17
CA HIS A 33 -5.82 -1.57 -9.94
C HIS A 33 -5.86 -0.72 -11.21
N ASN A 34 -4.98 -0.99 -12.17
CA ASN A 34 -4.81 -0.14 -13.35
C ASN A 34 -5.42 -0.75 -14.63
N GLY A 35 -6.17 -1.88 -14.52
CA GLY A 35 -6.68 -2.58 -15.68
C GLY A 35 -5.54 -3.11 -16.57
N LEU A 36 -5.68 -2.95 -17.89
CA LEU A 36 -4.63 -3.29 -18.85
C LEU A 36 -3.54 -2.22 -18.88
N VAL A 37 -2.28 -2.67 -18.89
CA VAL A 37 -1.08 -1.82 -18.96
C VAL A 37 -0.10 -2.44 -19.95
N PHE A 38 0.77 -1.64 -20.56
CA PHE A 38 1.92 -2.17 -21.29
C PHE A 38 2.86 -2.90 -20.34
N GLN A 39 3.27 -4.12 -20.74
CA GLN A 39 4.07 -4.97 -19.85
C GLN A 39 5.45 -4.38 -19.58
N ASP A 40 6.10 -3.83 -20.58
CA ASP A 40 7.44 -3.23 -20.53
C ASP A 40 7.52 -1.98 -19.65
N GLU A 41 6.45 -1.18 -19.62
CA GLU A 41 6.39 0.02 -18.78
C GLU A 41 6.27 -0.30 -17.29
N LYS A 42 5.60 -1.38 -16.94
CA LYS A 42 5.26 -1.68 -15.52
C LYS A 42 6.16 -2.71 -14.87
N PHE A 43 6.67 -3.66 -15.61
CA PHE A 43 7.41 -4.79 -15.08
C PHE A 43 8.87 -4.77 -15.55
N LYS A 44 9.81 -4.69 -14.59
CA LYS A 44 11.25 -4.77 -14.85
C LYS A 44 11.72 -6.14 -15.40
N LYS A 45 10.86 -7.15 -15.32
CA LYS A 45 11.12 -8.50 -15.86
C LYS A 45 10.03 -8.83 -16.86
N VAL A 46 10.42 -9.42 -17.97
CA VAL A 46 9.48 -10.00 -18.94
C VAL A 46 8.69 -11.11 -18.25
N ILE A 47 7.37 -10.92 -18.11
CA ILE A 47 6.44 -11.88 -17.50
C ILE A 47 5.82 -12.78 -18.55
N ALA A 48 5.67 -12.28 -19.79
CA ALA A 48 5.19 -13.07 -20.91
C ALA A 48 6.15 -14.23 -21.21
N SER A 49 5.61 -15.34 -21.74
CA SER A 49 6.43 -16.40 -22.30
C SER A 49 7.29 -15.86 -23.45
N LYS A 50 8.44 -16.48 -23.71
CA LYS A 50 9.30 -16.12 -24.85
C LYS A 50 8.58 -16.29 -26.19
N ASP A 51 7.67 -17.26 -26.26
CA ASP A 51 6.77 -17.49 -27.38
C ASP A 51 5.39 -16.92 -27.02
N THR A 52 4.94 -15.95 -27.81
CA THR A 52 3.65 -15.28 -27.70
C THR A 52 2.69 -15.63 -28.83
N SER A 53 3.04 -16.57 -29.71
CA SER A 53 2.22 -16.97 -30.87
C SER A 53 0.81 -17.43 -30.48
N ASP A 54 0.65 -18.06 -29.32
CA ASP A 54 -0.63 -18.49 -28.76
C ASP A 54 -1.43 -17.39 -28.05
N TYR A 55 -0.84 -16.21 -27.83
CA TYR A 55 -1.53 -15.09 -27.17
C TYR A 55 -2.71 -14.63 -28.05
N LYS A 56 -3.74 -14.12 -27.39
CA LYS A 56 -4.94 -13.61 -28.05
C LYS A 56 -4.77 -12.14 -28.39
N VAL A 57 -5.06 -11.77 -29.61
CA VAL A 57 -5.14 -10.37 -30.03
C VAL A 57 -6.43 -9.75 -29.45
N VAL A 58 -6.29 -8.60 -28.83
CA VAL A 58 -7.39 -7.78 -28.31
C VAL A 58 -7.35 -6.41 -28.98
N TYR A 59 -8.48 -5.98 -29.48
CA TYR A 59 -8.63 -4.69 -30.15
C TYR A 59 -9.18 -3.63 -29.22
N ARG A 60 -9.03 -2.36 -29.60
CA ARG A 60 -9.56 -1.23 -28.83
C ARG A 60 -11.06 -1.41 -28.59
N ASN A 61 -11.49 -1.05 -27.38
CA ASN A 61 -12.86 -1.13 -26.89
C ASN A 61 -13.41 -2.56 -26.65
N GLN A 62 -12.59 -3.60 -26.76
CA GLN A 62 -12.98 -4.92 -26.29
C GLN A 62 -12.79 -5.06 -24.77
N LEU A 63 -13.69 -5.80 -24.13
CA LEU A 63 -13.58 -6.14 -22.70
C LEU A 63 -12.71 -7.40 -22.53
N VAL A 64 -11.70 -7.31 -21.69
CA VAL A 64 -10.86 -8.45 -21.27
C VAL A 64 -11.19 -8.82 -19.84
N ILE A 65 -11.50 -10.09 -19.63
CA ILE A 65 -11.78 -10.66 -18.30
C ILE A 65 -10.69 -11.69 -17.98
N SER A 66 -10.03 -11.48 -16.84
CA SER A 66 -8.92 -12.30 -16.34
C SER A 66 -9.30 -13.00 -15.03
N PHE A 67 -8.31 -13.57 -14.35
CA PHE A 67 -8.42 -14.19 -13.03
C PHE A 67 -7.68 -13.34 -11.99
N PRO A 68 -8.18 -13.24 -10.78
CA PRO A 68 -9.49 -13.58 -10.24
C PRO A 68 -10.53 -12.48 -10.51
N ILE A 69 -11.68 -12.82 -11.03
CA ILE A 69 -12.73 -11.84 -11.35
C ILE A 69 -13.32 -11.19 -10.08
N ASP A 70 -13.33 -11.91 -8.96
CA ASP A 70 -13.81 -11.44 -7.66
C ASP A 70 -12.89 -10.40 -7.00
N GLU A 71 -11.74 -10.15 -7.60
CA GLU A 71 -10.84 -9.03 -7.27
C GLU A 71 -10.95 -7.89 -8.30
N GLY A 72 -11.89 -7.97 -9.25
CA GLY A 72 -12.11 -6.95 -10.27
C GLY A 72 -11.04 -6.95 -11.36
N VAL A 73 -10.41 -8.11 -11.62
CA VAL A 73 -9.33 -8.23 -12.63
C VAL A 73 -9.94 -8.36 -14.03
N LEU A 74 -10.48 -7.24 -14.50
CA LEU A 74 -11.03 -7.05 -15.85
C LEU A 74 -10.82 -5.61 -16.31
N ALA A 75 -10.79 -5.36 -17.61
CA ALA A 75 -10.72 -4.01 -18.16
C ALA A 75 -11.18 -3.96 -19.61
N ALA A 76 -11.69 -2.81 -20.05
CA ALA A 76 -11.83 -2.50 -21.47
C ALA A 76 -10.45 -2.08 -22.02
N GLN A 77 -10.06 -2.66 -23.15
CA GLN A 77 -8.81 -2.29 -23.81
C GLN A 77 -8.95 -0.90 -24.45
N ARG A 78 -8.21 0.09 -23.92
CA ARG A 78 -8.28 1.50 -24.36
C ARG A 78 -6.91 2.13 -24.63
N ILE A 79 -5.81 1.39 -24.37
CA ILE A 79 -4.44 1.92 -24.37
C ILE A 79 -3.71 1.74 -25.71
N ALA A 80 -4.20 0.84 -26.57
CA ALA A 80 -3.63 0.61 -27.91
C ALA A 80 -4.75 0.33 -28.92
N ASP A 81 -4.47 0.38 -30.22
CA ASP A 81 -5.45 -0.03 -31.23
C ASP A 81 -5.61 -1.55 -31.26
N ALA A 82 -4.49 -2.27 -31.08
CA ALA A 82 -4.44 -3.70 -30.85
C ALA A 82 -3.28 -4.04 -29.90
N GLY A 83 -3.40 -5.15 -29.19
CA GLY A 83 -2.37 -5.71 -28.34
C GLY A 83 -2.63 -7.18 -28.07
N ILE A 84 -1.73 -7.85 -27.39
CA ILE A 84 -1.88 -9.28 -27.06
C ILE A 84 -2.00 -9.50 -25.56
N VAL A 85 -2.86 -10.44 -25.19
CA VAL A 85 -3.11 -10.85 -23.81
C VAL A 85 -2.99 -12.36 -23.64
N SER A 86 -2.86 -12.85 -22.41
CA SER A 86 -2.77 -14.26 -22.12
C SER A 86 -3.86 -15.09 -22.81
N PRO A 87 -3.54 -16.29 -23.32
CA PRO A 87 -4.51 -17.23 -23.89
C PRO A 87 -5.67 -17.58 -22.94
N ALA A 88 -5.42 -17.50 -21.63
CA ALA A 88 -6.39 -17.82 -20.59
C ALA A 88 -7.49 -16.78 -20.39
N TYR A 89 -7.33 -15.57 -20.94
CA TYR A 89 -8.30 -14.48 -20.73
C TYR A 89 -9.49 -14.58 -21.71
N GLY A 90 -10.67 -14.19 -21.22
CA GLY A 90 -11.85 -14.01 -22.05
C GLY A 90 -11.86 -12.65 -22.72
N ILE A 91 -12.15 -12.60 -24.03
CA ILE A 91 -12.29 -11.35 -24.78
C ILE A 91 -13.73 -11.23 -25.27
N TRP A 92 -14.32 -10.05 -25.11
CA TRP A 92 -15.71 -9.78 -25.40
C TRP A 92 -15.86 -8.50 -26.20
N ASP A 93 -16.70 -8.53 -27.23
CA ASP A 93 -17.10 -7.36 -27.97
C ASP A 93 -18.20 -6.61 -27.20
N ILE A 94 -18.08 -5.29 -27.12
CA ILE A 94 -19.03 -4.42 -26.40
C ILE A 94 -19.94 -3.74 -27.42
N ASP A 95 -21.24 -3.76 -27.19
CA ASP A 95 -22.22 -3.00 -27.97
C ASP A 95 -22.12 -1.51 -27.61
N GLN A 96 -21.22 -0.81 -28.30
CA GLN A 96 -20.94 0.61 -28.07
C GLN A 96 -22.13 1.53 -28.46
N SER A 97 -23.14 1.02 -29.13
CA SER A 97 -24.37 1.77 -29.38
C SER A 97 -25.23 1.94 -28.13
N LYS A 98 -24.99 1.10 -27.09
CA LYS A 98 -25.74 1.09 -25.84
C LYS A 98 -24.90 1.51 -24.64
N ILE A 99 -23.63 1.10 -24.59
CA ILE A 99 -22.77 1.31 -23.42
C ILE A 99 -21.35 1.68 -23.81
N LEU A 100 -20.81 2.70 -23.14
CA LEU A 100 -19.42 3.09 -23.29
C LEU A 100 -18.50 2.06 -22.61
N PRO A 101 -17.39 1.64 -23.25
CA PRO A 101 -16.47 0.64 -22.70
C PRO A 101 -15.96 0.98 -21.30
N GLU A 102 -15.66 2.24 -21.06
CA GLU A 102 -15.18 2.71 -19.76
C GLU A 102 -16.26 2.70 -18.67
N PHE A 103 -17.49 3.09 -19.02
CA PHE A 103 -18.62 3.01 -18.11
C PHE A 103 -18.90 1.56 -17.73
N LEU A 104 -18.88 0.64 -18.70
CA LEU A 104 -19.03 -0.78 -18.46
C LEU A 104 -17.94 -1.30 -17.51
N GLU A 105 -16.69 -0.94 -17.72
CA GLU A 105 -15.59 -1.31 -16.83
C GLU A 105 -15.86 -0.88 -15.38
N TYR A 106 -16.25 0.37 -15.14
CA TYR A 106 -16.62 0.84 -13.80
C TYR A 106 -17.80 0.08 -13.20
N ALA A 107 -18.83 -0.19 -14.01
CA ALA A 107 -19.99 -0.94 -13.55
C ALA A 107 -19.66 -2.39 -13.16
N LEU A 108 -18.68 -3.02 -13.83
CA LEU A 108 -18.23 -4.38 -13.56
C LEU A 108 -17.17 -4.48 -12.45
N ARG A 109 -16.58 -3.35 -12.04
CA ARG A 109 -15.58 -3.30 -10.96
C ARG A 109 -16.11 -2.66 -9.66
N CYS A 110 -17.36 -2.23 -9.63
CA CYS A 110 -17.96 -1.66 -8.42
C CYS A 110 -18.20 -2.76 -7.35
N ASP A 111 -18.34 -2.34 -6.09
CA ASP A 111 -18.54 -3.26 -4.95
C ASP A 111 -19.70 -4.23 -5.16
N ARG A 112 -20.82 -3.77 -5.74
CA ARG A 112 -21.97 -4.62 -6.04
C ARG A 112 -21.61 -5.76 -7.00
N ALA A 113 -20.78 -5.48 -8.02
CA ALA A 113 -20.33 -6.49 -8.96
C ALA A 113 -19.37 -7.49 -8.29
N ILE A 114 -18.41 -6.97 -7.51
CA ILE A 114 -17.45 -7.79 -6.77
C ILE A 114 -18.18 -8.73 -5.78
N GLN A 115 -19.15 -8.23 -5.03
CA GLN A 115 -19.96 -9.04 -4.12
C GLN A 115 -20.77 -10.10 -4.87
N TYR A 116 -21.35 -9.74 -6.03
CA TYR A 116 -22.06 -10.71 -6.88
C TYR A 116 -21.11 -11.83 -7.34
N TYR A 117 -19.91 -11.50 -7.81
CA TYR A 117 -18.94 -12.51 -8.23
C TYR A 117 -18.54 -13.42 -7.08
N LYS A 118 -18.17 -12.86 -5.92
CA LYS A 118 -17.82 -13.64 -4.72
C LYS A 118 -18.92 -14.62 -4.30
N ALA A 119 -20.16 -14.19 -4.34
CA ALA A 119 -21.31 -15.05 -3.97
C ALA A 119 -21.59 -16.17 -4.98
N LYS A 120 -21.15 -16.03 -6.24
CA LYS A 120 -21.47 -16.95 -7.35
C LYS A 120 -20.29 -17.78 -7.84
N LEU A 121 -19.07 -17.50 -7.36
CA LEU A 121 -17.90 -18.28 -7.70
C LEU A 121 -18.04 -19.75 -7.28
N ARG A 122 -17.54 -20.64 -8.12
CA ARG A 122 -17.46 -22.08 -7.86
C ARG A 122 -16.00 -22.53 -7.80
N GLY A 123 -15.67 -23.40 -6.87
CA GLY A 123 -14.35 -24.00 -6.70
C GLY A 123 -13.75 -23.77 -5.32
N SER A 124 -12.85 -24.66 -4.88
CA SER A 124 -12.30 -24.70 -3.52
C SER A 124 -11.04 -23.85 -3.31
N THR A 125 -10.32 -23.49 -4.38
CA THR A 125 -9.09 -22.72 -4.27
C THR A 125 -9.14 -21.46 -5.12
N ALA A 126 -8.50 -20.35 -4.65
CA ALA A 126 -8.54 -19.05 -5.32
C ALA A 126 -8.17 -19.11 -6.82
N ARG A 127 -7.16 -19.89 -7.20
CA ARG A 127 -6.71 -20.05 -8.59
C ARG A 127 -7.62 -20.95 -9.45
N ARG A 128 -8.55 -21.70 -8.84
CA ARG A 128 -9.48 -22.61 -9.53
C ARG A 128 -10.93 -22.16 -9.46
N ARG A 129 -11.17 -20.99 -8.83
CA ARG A 129 -12.51 -20.40 -8.79
C ARG A 129 -12.84 -19.82 -10.14
N THR A 130 -13.94 -20.26 -10.69
CA THR A 130 -14.46 -19.76 -11.98
C THR A 130 -15.88 -19.24 -11.79
N LEU A 131 -16.18 -18.14 -12.47
CA LEU A 131 -17.55 -17.67 -12.62
C LEU A 131 -18.10 -18.23 -13.92
N PRO A 132 -19.15 -19.09 -13.88
CA PRO A 132 -19.75 -19.63 -15.12
C PRO A 132 -20.21 -18.49 -16.04
N THR A 133 -19.96 -18.60 -17.34
CA THR A 133 -20.36 -17.61 -18.34
C THR A 133 -21.83 -17.20 -18.25
N PRO A 134 -22.81 -18.13 -18.15
CA PRO A 134 -24.21 -17.74 -17.99
C PRO A 134 -24.46 -16.89 -16.73
N THR A 135 -23.75 -17.19 -15.64
CA THR A 135 -23.86 -16.43 -14.39
C THR A 135 -23.26 -15.02 -14.56
N LEU A 136 -22.14 -14.89 -15.25
CA LEU A 136 -21.56 -13.58 -15.58
C LEU A 136 -22.52 -12.76 -16.42
N LEU A 137 -23.06 -13.33 -17.50
CA LEU A 137 -23.96 -12.65 -18.42
C LEU A 137 -25.31 -12.25 -17.79
N ALA A 138 -25.76 -12.94 -16.77
CA ALA A 138 -26.95 -12.60 -15.99
C ALA A 138 -26.75 -11.45 -14.99
N PHE A 139 -25.53 -10.94 -14.83
CA PHE A 139 -25.28 -9.78 -13.98
C PHE A 139 -26.02 -8.56 -14.51
N LYS A 140 -26.72 -7.84 -13.61
CA LYS A 140 -27.49 -6.64 -13.95
C LYS A 140 -26.61 -5.41 -13.96
N VAL A 141 -26.48 -4.75 -15.11
CA VAL A 141 -25.69 -3.52 -15.33
C VAL A 141 -26.67 -2.34 -15.40
N PRO A 142 -26.37 -1.21 -14.73
CA PRO A 142 -27.16 0.02 -14.91
C PRO A 142 -26.92 0.55 -16.32
N LEU A 143 -27.97 0.94 -17.02
CA LEU A 143 -27.90 1.43 -18.40
C LEU A 143 -28.58 2.80 -18.53
N PRO A 144 -27.92 3.89 -18.11
CA PRO A 144 -28.37 5.24 -18.48
C PRO A 144 -28.10 5.53 -19.95
N CYS A 145 -28.63 6.62 -20.49
CA CYS A 145 -28.29 7.06 -21.86
C CYS A 145 -26.78 7.40 -21.97
N LEU A 146 -26.24 7.36 -23.19
CA LEU A 146 -24.79 7.56 -23.41
C LEU A 146 -24.28 8.89 -22.83
N GLU A 147 -25.06 9.96 -22.97
CA GLU A 147 -24.73 11.28 -22.39
C GLU A 147 -24.59 11.24 -20.85
N GLU A 148 -25.47 10.49 -20.17
CA GLU A 148 -25.37 10.31 -18.72
C GLU A 148 -24.18 9.43 -18.34
N GLN A 149 -23.83 8.41 -19.17
CA GLN A 149 -22.63 7.59 -18.96
C GLN A 149 -21.37 8.46 -19.03
N GLU A 150 -21.27 9.35 -20.03
CA GLU A 150 -20.16 10.32 -20.16
C GLU A 150 -20.04 11.21 -18.91
N LYS A 151 -21.16 11.77 -18.44
CA LYS A 151 -21.18 12.59 -17.23
C LYS A 151 -20.72 11.82 -15.99
N VAL A 152 -21.04 10.53 -15.90
CA VAL A 152 -20.55 9.67 -14.80
C VAL A 152 -19.05 9.43 -14.93
N ILE A 153 -18.56 9.09 -16.11
CA ILE A 153 -17.13 8.92 -16.39
C ILE A 153 -16.35 10.18 -16.03
N ASP A 154 -16.80 11.34 -16.48
CA ASP A 154 -16.17 12.63 -16.18
C ASP A 154 -16.09 12.92 -14.66
N ARG A 155 -17.16 12.58 -13.91
CA ARG A 155 -17.16 12.74 -12.45
C ARG A 155 -16.14 11.82 -11.79
N ILE A 156 -16.03 10.56 -12.25
CA ILE A 156 -15.04 9.59 -11.74
C ILE A 156 -13.62 10.10 -12.04
N HIS A 157 -13.34 10.56 -13.27
CA HIS A 157 -12.04 11.11 -13.64
C HIS A 157 -11.65 12.32 -12.79
N ARG A 158 -12.59 13.24 -12.55
CA ARG A 158 -12.36 14.40 -11.68
C ARG A 158 -12.05 13.95 -10.24
N ALA A 159 -12.79 12.98 -9.71
CA ALA A 159 -12.55 12.45 -8.38
C ALA A 159 -11.17 11.77 -8.28
N GLN A 160 -10.78 10.96 -9.27
CA GLN A 160 -9.47 10.34 -9.36
C GLN A 160 -8.34 11.38 -9.42
N SER A 161 -8.48 12.40 -10.29
CA SER A 161 -7.50 13.50 -10.41
C SER A 161 -7.35 14.27 -9.10
N VAL A 162 -8.45 14.55 -8.39
CA VAL A 162 -8.39 15.19 -7.07
C VAL A 162 -7.65 14.30 -6.07
N LYS A 163 -7.92 13.00 -6.05
CA LYS A 163 -7.22 12.04 -5.18
C LYS A 163 -5.72 11.98 -5.47
N GLU A 164 -5.33 11.93 -6.74
CA GLU A 164 -3.92 11.92 -7.16
C GLU A 164 -3.20 13.21 -6.74
N LYS A 165 -3.78 14.38 -7.02
CA LYS A 165 -3.23 15.67 -6.61
C LYS A 165 -3.09 15.78 -5.08
N ARG A 166 -4.03 15.24 -4.31
CA ARG A 166 -3.95 15.20 -2.85
C ARG A 166 -2.82 14.30 -2.35
N ASN A 167 -2.65 13.13 -2.96
CA ASN A 167 -1.53 12.25 -2.63
C ASN A 167 -0.18 12.91 -2.94
N GLU A 168 -0.09 13.61 -4.08
CA GLU A 168 1.10 14.39 -4.42
C GLU A 168 1.38 15.50 -3.39
N GLN A 169 0.34 16.23 -2.94
CA GLN A 169 0.46 17.23 -1.88
C GLN A 169 0.97 16.64 -0.57
N ILE A 170 0.46 15.47 -0.16
CA ILE A 170 0.93 14.76 1.04
C ILE A 170 2.41 14.40 0.90
N ASN A 171 2.83 13.89 -0.26
CA ASN A 171 4.25 13.57 -0.51
C ASN A 171 5.14 14.82 -0.44
N LYS A 172 4.70 15.96 -1.03
CA LYS A 172 5.42 17.25 -0.94
C LYS A 172 5.55 17.75 0.51
N LEU A 173 4.53 17.51 1.35
CA LEU A 173 4.61 17.83 2.78
C LEU A 173 5.63 16.95 3.52
N ASP A 174 5.77 15.68 3.13
CA ASP A 174 6.84 14.82 3.66
C ASP A 174 8.22 15.27 3.23
N ASP A 175 8.36 15.68 1.97
CA ASP A 175 9.63 16.22 1.45
C ASP A 175 9.98 17.55 2.12
N LEU A 176 9.00 18.39 2.42
CA LEU A 176 9.20 19.64 3.18
C LEU A 176 9.74 19.37 4.58
N ILE A 177 9.22 18.35 5.29
CA ILE A 177 9.78 17.96 6.59
C ILE A 177 11.23 17.48 6.45
N ARG A 178 11.56 16.72 5.38
CA ARG A 178 12.93 16.27 5.12
C ARG A 178 13.87 17.44 4.85
N ALA A 179 13.45 18.35 3.96
CA ALA A 179 14.24 19.53 3.61
C ALA A 179 14.51 20.41 4.83
N ARG A 180 13.48 20.64 5.66
CA ARG A 180 13.63 21.42 6.90
C ARG A 180 14.57 20.75 7.89
N PHE A 181 14.52 19.43 8.01
CA PHE A 181 15.46 18.69 8.87
C PHE A 181 16.90 18.87 8.39
N VAL A 182 17.17 18.69 7.10
CA VAL A 182 18.53 18.84 6.54
C VAL A 182 19.02 20.27 6.66
N GLU A 183 18.17 21.27 6.43
CA GLU A 183 18.50 22.70 6.61
C GLU A 183 18.94 22.99 8.06
N MET A 184 18.17 22.50 9.04
CA MET A 184 18.44 22.79 10.46
C MET A 184 19.62 21.98 11.01
N PHE A 185 19.73 20.71 10.64
CA PHE A 185 20.62 19.76 11.34
C PHE A 185 21.70 19.15 10.44
N GLY A 186 21.57 19.21 9.13
CA GLY A 186 22.44 18.51 8.17
C GLY A 186 22.10 17.03 8.06
N ASP A 187 22.93 16.28 7.33
CA ASP A 187 22.85 14.82 7.32
C ASP A 187 23.36 14.24 8.66
N PRO A 188 22.60 13.35 9.33
CA PRO A 188 22.97 12.88 10.66
C PRO A 188 24.24 12.04 10.72
N VAL A 189 24.65 11.41 9.61
CA VAL A 189 25.87 10.60 9.55
C VAL A 189 27.07 11.43 9.13
N ALA A 190 26.92 12.29 8.11
CA ALA A 190 27.97 13.21 7.70
C ALA A 190 28.26 14.28 8.75
N ASN A 191 27.24 14.65 9.53
CA ASN A 191 27.32 15.62 10.64
C ASN A 191 28.06 16.90 10.27
N GLU A 192 27.74 17.50 9.13
CA GLU A 192 28.40 18.71 8.59
C GLU A 192 28.29 19.89 9.55
N LYS A 193 27.26 19.92 10.38
CA LYS A 193 27.05 20.94 11.43
C LYS A 193 27.93 20.71 12.66
N ARG A 194 28.64 19.56 12.73
CA ARG A 194 29.56 19.22 13.84
C ARG A 194 28.87 19.18 15.21
N TRP A 195 27.62 18.70 15.27
CA TRP A 195 26.95 18.47 16.55
C TRP A 195 27.67 17.41 17.37
N GLY A 196 27.71 17.56 18.69
CA GLY A 196 28.15 16.49 19.57
C GLY A 196 27.31 15.23 19.33
N THR A 197 27.93 14.05 19.35
CA THR A 197 27.23 12.77 19.13
C THR A 197 27.16 11.93 20.39
N ARG A 198 26.13 11.07 20.49
CA ARG A 198 26.00 10.05 21.53
C ARG A 198 25.54 8.72 20.91
N PRO A 199 26.07 7.58 21.35
CA PRO A 199 25.54 6.29 20.94
C PRO A 199 24.04 6.17 21.30
N LEU A 200 23.23 5.61 20.41
CA LEU A 200 21.78 5.51 20.61
C LEU A 200 21.45 4.85 21.96
N LEU A 201 22.11 3.74 22.31
CA LEU A 201 21.83 3.01 23.56
C LEU A 201 22.44 3.65 24.81
N SER A 202 23.22 4.73 24.68
CA SER A 202 23.59 5.56 25.83
C SER A 202 22.46 6.51 26.26
N MET A 203 21.38 6.58 25.48
CA MET A 203 20.23 7.47 25.74
C MET A 203 18.91 6.71 25.91
N GLY A 204 18.93 5.39 25.82
CA GLY A 204 17.73 4.57 25.94
C GLY A 204 18.04 3.08 25.92
N THR A 205 17.01 2.26 25.99
CA THR A 205 17.10 0.80 26.01
C THR A 205 16.32 0.18 24.86
N CYS A 206 16.81 -0.95 24.37
CA CYS A 206 16.12 -1.76 23.37
C CYS A 206 15.55 -3.04 23.97
N LYS A 207 14.38 -3.46 23.48
CA LYS A 207 13.75 -4.73 23.79
C LYS A 207 13.23 -5.37 22.51
N ASN A 208 13.55 -6.64 22.28
CA ASN A 208 12.91 -7.43 21.23
C ASN A 208 11.45 -7.71 21.61
N GLY A 209 10.56 -7.73 20.63
CA GLY A 209 9.16 -8.05 20.86
C GLY A 209 8.90 -9.53 21.17
N MET A 210 7.65 -9.84 21.46
CA MET A 210 7.20 -11.19 21.80
C MET A 210 6.92 -12.03 20.58
N ASN A 211 7.19 -13.34 20.69
CA ASN A 211 6.66 -14.33 19.76
C ASN A 211 5.33 -14.86 20.33
N PHE A 212 4.37 -15.08 19.46
CA PHE A 212 3.04 -15.57 19.80
C PHE A 212 2.85 -16.97 19.17
N HIS A 213 2.11 -17.81 19.85
CA HIS A 213 1.71 -19.14 19.36
C HIS A 213 0.24 -19.11 18.95
N TYR A 214 -0.12 -19.90 17.95
CA TYR A 214 -1.51 -19.96 17.45
C TYR A 214 -2.49 -20.57 18.48
N ASP A 215 -1.96 -21.30 19.44
CA ASP A 215 -2.72 -21.97 20.49
C ASP A 215 -2.84 -21.12 21.78
N ASP A 216 -2.25 -19.92 21.81
CA ASP A 216 -2.36 -19.01 22.95
C ASP A 216 -3.80 -18.48 23.05
N TYR A 217 -4.37 -18.48 24.27
CA TYR A 217 -5.74 -17.99 24.51
C TYR A 217 -5.86 -17.42 25.94
N GLY A 218 -6.85 -16.54 26.14
CA GLY A 218 -7.22 -16.00 27.46
C GLY A 218 -7.22 -14.48 27.50
N VAL A 219 -6.14 -13.81 27.08
CA VAL A 219 -6.05 -12.36 27.06
C VAL A 219 -5.91 -11.86 25.63
N GLU A 220 -6.82 -11.00 25.20
CA GLU A 220 -6.72 -10.28 23.91
C GLU A 220 -6.02 -8.94 24.13
N ILE A 221 -4.96 -8.67 23.34
CA ILE A 221 -4.20 -7.42 23.45
C ILE A 221 -3.86 -6.88 22.04
N ASN A 222 -3.88 -5.56 21.88
CA ASN A 222 -3.44 -4.95 20.63
C ASN A 222 -1.94 -5.18 20.41
N CYS A 223 -1.55 -5.51 19.18
CA CYS A 223 -0.18 -5.85 18.84
C CYS A 223 0.30 -5.07 17.62
N LEU A 224 1.40 -4.34 17.79
CA LEU A 224 2.09 -3.69 16.69
C LEU A 224 2.92 -4.71 15.91
N GLY A 225 2.54 -4.97 14.66
CA GLY A 225 3.22 -5.86 13.74
C GLY A 225 3.92 -5.11 12.61
N VAL A 226 4.73 -5.83 11.82
CA VAL A 226 5.47 -5.24 10.68
C VAL A 226 4.52 -4.66 9.62
N GLY A 227 3.31 -5.19 9.48
CA GLY A 227 2.29 -4.70 8.55
C GLY A 227 1.88 -3.25 8.79
N ASP A 228 1.98 -2.78 10.03
CA ASP A 228 1.50 -1.47 10.48
C ASP A 228 2.50 -0.33 10.18
N PHE A 229 3.71 -0.65 9.73
CA PHE A 229 4.75 0.33 9.39
C PHE A 229 4.62 0.96 8.00
N LYS A 230 3.64 0.54 7.19
CA LYS A 230 3.59 0.93 5.76
C LYS A 230 3.39 2.41 5.55
N ASP A 231 2.47 3.01 6.30
CA ASP A 231 1.91 4.33 6.00
C ASP A 231 2.06 5.35 7.13
N TYR A 232 2.70 4.96 8.25
CA TYR A 232 2.74 5.77 9.45
C TYR A 232 4.18 6.14 9.87
N SER A 233 4.35 7.39 10.29
CA SER A 233 5.50 7.84 11.06
C SER A 233 5.20 7.80 12.55
N ILE A 234 3.93 8.00 12.91
CA ILE A 234 3.42 8.04 14.28
C ILE A 234 2.16 7.18 14.33
N ILE A 235 2.04 6.36 15.35
CA ILE A 235 0.86 5.56 15.68
C ILE A 235 0.32 6.05 17.01
N SER A 236 -0.76 6.83 16.97
CA SER A 236 -1.41 7.42 18.15
C SER A 236 -2.73 6.76 18.54
N ASN A 237 -3.26 5.86 17.71
CA ASN A 237 -4.46 5.08 17.99
C ASN A 237 -4.16 3.60 17.88
N THR A 238 -3.61 3.05 18.96
CA THR A 238 -3.23 1.64 19.02
C THR A 238 -4.42 0.69 19.17
N ALA A 239 -5.61 1.19 19.57
CA ALA A 239 -6.85 0.41 19.59
C ALA A 239 -7.29 -0.09 18.21
N MET A 240 -6.78 0.52 17.13
CA MET A 240 -7.06 0.09 15.76
C MET A 240 -6.07 -0.95 15.23
N LEU A 241 -5.04 -1.29 16.00
CA LEU A 241 -4.10 -2.36 15.64
C LEU A 241 -4.76 -3.73 15.77
N PRO A 242 -4.31 -4.74 15.01
CA PRO A 242 -4.75 -6.11 15.19
C PRO A 242 -4.53 -6.59 16.62
N THR A 243 -5.41 -7.46 17.11
CA THR A 243 -5.25 -8.14 18.40
C THR A 243 -4.52 -9.46 18.25
N VAL A 244 -3.88 -9.88 19.32
CA VAL A 244 -3.31 -11.23 19.49
C VAL A 244 -3.82 -11.81 20.81
N SER A 245 -4.00 -13.14 20.82
CA SER A 245 -4.36 -13.86 22.04
C SER A 245 -3.11 -14.31 22.80
N LEU A 246 -3.10 -14.17 24.11
CA LEU A 246 -2.01 -14.58 25.00
C LEU A 246 -2.57 -15.38 26.17
N ASN A 247 -1.75 -16.26 26.75
CA ASN A 247 -2.16 -17.04 27.91
C ASN A 247 -2.26 -16.18 29.18
N GLU A 248 -1.49 -15.09 29.25
CA GLU A 248 -1.50 -14.13 30.34
C GLU A 248 -1.11 -12.73 29.85
N MET A 249 -1.35 -11.72 30.69
CA MET A 249 -0.97 -10.34 30.38
C MET A 249 0.56 -10.22 30.31
N PRO A 250 1.12 -9.59 29.25
CA PRO A 250 2.57 -9.43 29.12
C PRO A 250 3.15 -8.61 30.28
N SER A 251 4.38 -8.95 30.67
CA SER A 251 5.10 -8.11 31.64
C SER A 251 5.29 -6.68 31.11
N PRO A 252 5.41 -5.67 32.00
CA PRO A 252 5.45 -4.24 31.61
C PRO A 252 6.52 -3.88 30.57
N GLU A 253 7.58 -4.66 30.48
CA GLU A 253 8.67 -4.45 29.52
C GLU A 253 8.26 -4.75 28.06
N TYR A 254 7.21 -5.54 27.86
CA TYR A 254 6.63 -5.83 26.56
C TYR A 254 5.42 -4.95 26.22
N LEU A 255 5.03 -4.06 27.13
CA LEU A 255 4.00 -3.06 26.85
C LEU A 255 4.63 -1.79 26.29
N LEU A 256 4.05 -1.28 25.22
CA LEU A 256 4.43 0.00 24.63
C LEU A 256 3.97 1.15 25.53
N GLN A 257 4.74 2.22 25.54
CA GLN A 257 4.46 3.48 26.23
C GLN A 257 4.56 4.64 25.24
N ASP A 258 4.02 5.78 25.62
CA ASP A 258 4.15 7.00 24.83
C ASP A 258 5.64 7.34 24.63
N ASP A 259 5.97 7.85 23.45
CA ASP A 259 7.33 8.14 23.00
C ASP A 259 8.24 6.92 22.72
N ASP A 260 7.74 5.70 22.81
CA ASP A 260 8.49 4.54 22.31
C ASP A 260 8.71 4.64 20.79
N ILE A 261 9.91 4.29 20.34
CA ILE A 261 10.22 4.11 18.92
C ILE A 261 10.33 2.61 18.66
N VAL A 262 9.56 2.11 17.71
CA VAL A 262 9.59 0.70 17.34
C VAL A 262 10.16 0.55 15.94
N PHE A 263 11.11 -0.39 15.77
CA PHE A 263 11.77 -0.73 14.53
C PHE A 263 11.28 -2.05 13.98
N VAL A 264 11.21 -2.17 12.65
CA VAL A 264 11.13 -3.47 12.00
C VAL A 264 12.47 -4.18 12.15
N ARG A 265 12.46 -5.31 12.88
CA ARG A 265 13.63 -6.15 13.11
C ARG A 265 13.92 -7.06 11.94
N SER A 266 12.91 -7.77 11.44
CA SER A 266 13.02 -8.80 10.42
C SER A 266 11.86 -8.75 9.45
N ASN A 267 12.17 -8.85 8.16
CA ASN A 267 11.15 -8.94 7.11
C ASN A 267 11.77 -9.52 5.83
N GLY A 268 11.02 -10.30 5.05
CA GLY A 268 11.46 -10.80 3.74
C GLY A 268 11.77 -9.69 2.72
N ASN A 269 11.19 -8.50 2.89
CA ASN A 269 11.53 -7.32 2.12
C ASN A 269 12.59 -6.48 2.86
N LYS A 270 13.83 -6.50 2.36
CA LYS A 270 14.96 -5.74 2.93
C LYS A 270 14.65 -4.25 3.16
N LYS A 271 13.82 -3.62 2.32
CA LYS A 271 13.46 -2.20 2.45
C LYS A 271 12.60 -1.91 3.69
N MET A 272 12.01 -2.93 4.29
CA MET A 272 11.22 -2.80 5.53
C MET A 272 12.10 -2.82 6.78
N VAL A 273 13.19 -3.58 6.78
CA VAL A 273 14.10 -3.69 7.94
C VAL A 273 14.65 -2.32 8.32
N GLY A 274 14.69 -2.01 9.62
CA GLY A 274 15.11 -0.70 10.14
C GLY A 274 14.08 0.43 9.94
N ARG A 275 12.92 0.20 9.31
CA ARG A 275 11.84 1.19 9.39
C ARG A 275 11.45 1.42 10.83
N SER A 276 11.15 2.67 11.16
CA SER A 276 10.81 3.09 12.52
C SER A 276 9.53 3.90 12.58
N VAL A 277 8.77 3.73 13.65
CA VAL A 277 7.58 4.53 13.99
C VAL A 277 7.64 4.94 15.44
N ALA A 278 7.15 6.14 15.79
CA ALA A 278 6.88 6.52 17.15
C ALA A 278 5.46 6.08 17.55
N VAL A 279 5.30 5.63 18.78
CA VAL A 279 4.03 5.06 19.25
C VAL A 279 3.56 5.83 20.48
N TYR A 280 2.25 6.10 20.53
CA TYR A 280 1.58 6.80 21.63
C TYR A 280 0.30 6.02 22.00
N PRO A 281 0.42 4.90 22.74
CA PRO A 281 -0.71 4.06 23.11
C PRO A 281 -1.64 4.72 24.15
N GLY A 282 -1.18 5.72 24.89
CA GLY A 282 -1.93 6.31 25.99
C GLY A 282 -2.27 5.24 27.05
N THR A 283 -3.57 5.00 27.26
CA THR A 283 -4.07 4.01 28.22
C THR A 283 -4.39 2.64 27.59
N VAL A 284 -4.23 2.50 26.26
CA VAL A 284 -4.55 1.24 25.55
C VAL A 284 -3.40 0.25 25.70
N PRO A 285 -3.57 -0.89 26.42
CA PRO A 285 -2.54 -1.90 26.51
C PRO A 285 -2.17 -2.40 25.12
N THR A 286 -0.90 -2.25 24.76
CA THR A 286 -0.41 -2.58 23.43
C THR A 286 0.95 -3.25 23.53
N THR A 287 1.09 -4.40 22.91
CA THR A 287 2.37 -5.12 22.79
C THR A 287 2.94 -4.97 21.37
N PHE A 288 4.06 -5.63 21.10
CA PHE A 288 4.72 -5.60 19.79
C PHE A 288 5.34 -6.95 19.43
N SER A 289 5.24 -7.29 18.16
CA SER A 289 5.66 -8.57 17.59
C SER A 289 7.16 -8.82 17.71
N GLY A 290 7.58 -10.08 17.83
CA GLY A 290 8.97 -10.54 17.80
C GLY A 290 9.75 -10.17 16.53
N PHE A 291 9.05 -9.75 15.49
CA PHE A 291 9.65 -9.15 14.27
C PHE A 291 9.96 -7.65 14.41
N CYS A 292 9.77 -7.09 15.62
CA CYS A 292 10.01 -5.69 15.95
C CYS A 292 11.00 -5.57 17.12
N ILE A 293 11.65 -4.40 17.22
CA ILE A 293 12.48 -3.99 18.38
C ILE A 293 11.93 -2.65 18.85
N ARG A 294 11.58 -2.56 20.13
CA ARG A 294 11.26 -1.29 20.78
C ARG A 294 12.54 -0.63 21.31
N TYR A 295 12.67 0.69 21.09
CA TYR A 295 13.61 1.59 21.76
C TYR A 295 12.83 2.55 22.64
N ARG A 296 13.22 2.65 23.92
CA ARG A 296 12.65 3.55 24.93
C ARG A 296 13.72 4.45 25.47
N ARG A 297 13.53 5.76 25.34
CA ARG A 297 14.44 6.76 25.89
C ARG A 297 14.35 6.80 27.40
N TYR A 298 15.46 7.12 28.06
CA TYR A 298 15.51 7.43 29.49
C TYR A 298 16.19 8.80 29.76
N THR A 299 16.55 9.54 28.69
CA THR A 299 17.15 10.89 28.80
C THR A 299 16.39 11.89 27.93
N ASP A 300 16.53 13.17 28.25
CA ASP A 300 15.96 14.30 27.49
C ASP A 300 16.94 14.90 26.49
N ALA A 301 18.09 14.27 26.26
CA ALA A 301 19.10 14.78 25.33
C ALA A 301 18.56 14.92 23.90
N VAL A 302 17.67 14.03 23.50
CA VAL A 302 16.97 14.07 22.22
C VAL A 302 15.47 13.88 22.45
N ILE A 303 14.62 14.58 21.68
CA ILE A 303 13.17 14.40 21.69
C ILE A 303 12.73 13.43 20.59
N THR A 304 11.61 12.73 20.78
CA THR A 304 11.13 11.69 19.85
C THR A 304 10.92 12.18 18.42
N PRO A 305 10.31 13.34 18.11
CA PRO A 305 10.15 13.81 16.75
C PRO A 305 11.48 14.05 16.01
N TYR A 306 12.49 14.59 16.72
CA TYR A 306 13.82 14.77 16.17
C TYR A 306 14.51 13.41 15.93
N LEU A 307 14.58 12.58 16.97
CA LEU A 307 15.25 11.27 16.90
C LEU A 307 14.62 10.37 15.80
N LEU A 308 13.30 10.35 15.71
CA LEU A 308 12.60 9.60 14.67
C LEU A 308 13.04 10.04 13.26
N ARG A 309 13.28 11.33 13.05
CA ARG A 309 13.74 11.84 11.77
C ARG A 309 15.20 11.49 11.49
N VAL A 310 16.08 11.54 12.49
CA VAL A 310 17.45 11.02 12.41
C VAL A 310 17.46 9.57 11.96
N LEU A 311 16.68 8.72 12.63
CA LEU A 311 16.57 7.28 12.35
C LEU A 311 15.94 6.95 10.99
N LYS A 312 15.20 7.89 10.41
CA LYS A 312 14.60 7.77 9.07
C LYS A 312 15.47 8.32 7.94
N ALA A 313 16.55 9.04 8.25
CA ALA A 313 17.48 9.52 7.24
C ALA A 313 18.09 8.34 6.47
N ASP A 314 18.23 8.48 5.15
CA ASP A 314 18.72 7.38 4.30
C ASP A 314 20.14 6.97 4.67
N SER A 315 21.01 7.91 5.01
CA SER A 315 22.36 7.68 5.51
C SER A 315 22.37 6.85 6.80
N MET A 316 21.51 7.19 7.76
CA MET A 316 21.38 6.46 9.03
C MET A 316 20.78 5.06 8.80
N ARG A 317 19.80 4.93 7.92
CA ARG A 317 19.22 3.64 7.57
C ARG A 317 20.20 2.69 6.90
N GLN A 318 21.11 3.21 6.07
CA GLN A 318 22.19 2.42 5.46
C GLN A 318 23.08 1.77 6.52
N GLN A 319 23.32 2.43 7.65
CA GLN A 319 24.06 1.82 8.78
C GLN A 319 23.30 0.67 9.45
N MET A 320 21.96 0.67 9.40
CA MET A 320 21.13 -0.39 9.95
C MET A 320 21.09 -1.67 9.10
N TYR A 321 21.44 -1.58 7.81
CA TYR A 321 21.36 -2.73 6.90
C TYR A 321 22.59 -3.64 6.93
N GLY A 322 23.70 -3.24 7.54
CA GLY A 322 24.96 -3.95 7.48
C GLY A 322 25.58 -4.06 6.06
N ARG A 323 26.88 -4.30 5.97
CA ARG A 323 27.64 -4.34 4.70
C ARG A 323 27.61 -5.70 3.98
N GLY A 324 26.69 -6.62 4.31
CA GLY A 324 26.64 -7.97 3.75
C GLY A 324 25.38 -8.26 2.91
N ALA A 325 25.51 -9.13 1.92
CA ALA A 325 24.41 -9.52 1.03
C ALA A 325 23.23 -10.23 1.74
N ASN A 326 23.42 -10.70 2.98
CA ASN A 326 22.49 -11.59 3.69
C ASN A 326 21.89 -11.05 5.00
N ILE A 327 22.08 -9.77 5.37
CA ILE A 327 21.53 -9.27 6.63
C ILE A 327 20.08 -8.85 6.42
N GLN A 328 19.17 -9.73 6.85
CA GLN A 328 17.73 -9.50 6.85
C GLN A 328 17.19 -9.12 8.23
N ASN A 329 18.07 -8.96 9.24
CA ASN A 329 17.70 -8.73 10.62
C ASN A 329 18.47 -7.56 11.23
N LEU A 330 17.72 -6.56 11.73
CA LEU A 330 18.25 -5.55 12.64
C LEU A 330 18.41 -6.17 14.04
N ASN A 331 19.52 -5.90 14.71
CA ASN A 331 19.76 -6.36 16.07
C ASN A 331 20.18 -5.19 16.99
N GLN A 332 20.22 -5.47 18.29
CA GLN A 332 20.59 -4.46 19.29
C GLN A 332 22.04 -3.98 19.15
N GLN A 333 22.95 -4.86 18.70
CA GLN A 333 24.34 -4.48 18.46
C GLN A 333 24.46 -3.44 17.34
N THR A 334 23.70 -3.62 16.24
CA THR A 334 23.64 -2.61 15.18
C THR A 334 23.08 -1.29 15.70
N LEU A 335 22.02 -1.33 16.54
CA LEU A 335 21.46 -0.12 17.13
C LEU A 335 22.43 0.56 18.09
N SER A 336 23.26 -0.20 18.82
CA SER A 336 24.26 0.34 19.74
C SER A 336 25.42 1.08 19.03
N SER A 337 25.67 0.74 17.77
CA SER A 337 26.72 1.39 16.95
C SER A 337 26.25 2.66 16.24
N LEU A 338 24.99 3.05 16.40
CA LEU A 338 24.46 4.28 15.79
C LEU A 338 24.83 5.50 16.64
N ASP A 339 25.64 6.39 16.11
CA ASP A 339 25.96 7.67 16.72
C ASP A 339 24.92 8.71 16.32
N ILE A 340 24.25 9.27 17.30
CA ILE A 340 23.15 10.22 17.11
C ILE A 340 23.64 11.62 17.40
N PRO A 341 23.56 12.57 16.44
CA PRO A 341 23.83 13.98 16.70
C PRO A 341 22.85 14.53 17.75
N VAL A 342 23.37 15.35 18.65
CA VAL A 342 22.60 15.95 19.75
C VAL A 342 22.70 17.48 19.67
N PRO A 343 21.91 18.11 18.79
CA PRO A 343 21.85 19.57 18.71
C PRO A 343 21.12 20.17 19.94
N PRO A 344 21.19 21.49 20.15
CA PRO A 344 20.49 22.15 21.25
C PRO A 344 19.01 21.80 21.28
N LYS A 345 18.46 21.57 22.48
CA LYS A 345 17.07 21.14 22.68
C LYS A 345 16.07 22.12 22.07
N THR A 346 16.33 23.42 22.14
CA THR A 346 15.48 24.45 21.53
C THR A 346 15.33 24.31 20.02
N MET A 347 16.39 23.88 19.32
CA MET A 347 16.32 23.63 17.87
C MET A 347 15.50 22.36 17.58
N GLN A 348 15.64 21.32 18.41
CA GLN A 348 14.85 20.10 18.27
C GLN A 348 13.35 20.40 18.49
N GLU A 349 13.01 21.24 19.48
CA GLU A 349 11.62 21.67 19.77
C GLU A 349 11.05 22.51 18.62
N GLN A 350 11.82 23.46 18.08
CA GLN A 350 11.41 24.22 16.88
C GLN A 350 11.09 23.30 15.69
N PHE A 351 11.89 22.26 15.50
CA PHE A 351 11.63 21.27 14.46
C PHE A 351 10.38 20.45 14.77
N ALA A 352 10.15 20.05 16.01
CA ALA A 352 8.96 19.30 16.43
C ALA A 352 7.67 20.11 16.21
N ASP A 353 7.70 21.42 16.53
CA ASP A 353 6.58 22.32 16.27
C ASP A 353 6.29 22.44 14.78
N PHE A 354 7.32 22.57 13.96
CA PHE A 354 7.18 22.58 12.51
C PHE A 354 6.54 21.28 11.99
N VAL A 355 7.04 20.11 12.43
CA VAL A 355 6.47 18.79 12.07
C VAL A 355 5.01 18.72 12.46
N THR A 356 4.67 19.19 13.66
CA THR A 356 3.27 19.18 14.17
C THR A 356 2.36 20.03 13.28
N GLN A 357 2.79 21.20 12.82
CA GLN A 357 2.02 22.05 11.91
C GLN A 357 1.81 21.36 10.55
N VAL A 358 2.87 20.77 9.99
CA VAL A 358 2.77 20.04 8.72
C VAL A 358 1.88 18.82 8.83
N ASP A 359 1.94 18.07 9.93
CA ASP A 359 1.11 16.87 10.12
C ASP A 359 -0.38 17.23 10.32
N LYS A 360 -0.71 18.36 10.94
CA LYS A 360 -2.11 18.90 10.93
C LYS A 360 -2.60 19.13 9.50
N SER A 361 -1.78 19.73 8.64
CA SER A 361 -2.11 19.93 7.23
C SER A 361 -2.32 18.59 6.49
N LYS A 362 -1.48 17.58 6.71
CA LYS A 362 -1.65 16.24 6.14
C LYS A 362 -2.95 15.56 6.59
N GLN A 363 -3.32 15.69 7.86
CA GLN A 363 -4.57 15.13 8.39
C GLN A 363 -5.79 15.74 7.70
N ALA A 364 -5.80 17.06 7.50
CA ALA A 364 -6.86 17.72 6.74
C ALA A 364 -6.95 17.16 5.31
N HIS A 365 -5.83 16.98 4.62
CA HIS A 365 -5.80 16.38 3.28
C HIS A 365 -6.31 14.93 3.25
N LYS A 366 -5.92 14.09 4.23
CA LYS A 366 -6.38 12.69 4.34
C LYS A 366 -7.89 12.61 4.63
N TYR A 367 -8.43 13.49 5.46
CA TYR A 367 -9.86 13.52 5.76
C TYR A 367 -10.69 13.80 4.49
N PHE A 368 -10.32 14.82 3.71
CA PHE A 368 -10.98 15.11 2.44
C PHE A 368 -10.86 13.98 1.42
N SER A 369 -9.74 13.26 1.36
CA SER A 369 -9.57 12.11 0.45
C SER A 369 -10.52 10.95 0.78
N LYS A 370 -10.88 10.76 2.06
CA LYS A 370 -11.87 9.75 2.48
C LYS A 370 -13.32 10.14 2.15
N LEU A 371 -13.62 11.42 2.07
CA LEU A 371 -14.97 11.90 1.71
C LEU A 371 -15.25 11.79 0.20
N VAL A 372 -14.21 11.68 -0.62
CA VAL A 372 -14.30 11.61 -2.09
C VAL A 372 -14.12 10.18 -2.61
N ALA A 373 -13.71 9.24 -1.77
CA ALA A 373 -13.59 7.82 -2.09
C ALA A 373 -14.90 7.07 -1.84
#